data_c31670e1609fd7f4f68769e7afd1776b
#
_entry.id   c31670e1609fd7f4f68769e7afd1776b
#
_cell.length_a   1.000
_cell.length_b   1.000
_cell.length_c   1.000
_cell.angle_alpha   90.00
_cell.angle_beta   90.00
_cell.angle_gamma   90.00
#
_symmetry.space_group_name_H-M   'P 1'
#
loop_
_entity.id
_entity.type
_entity.pdbx_description
1 polymer ?
#
loop_
_entity_poly.entity_id
_entity_poly.type
_entity_poly.pdbx_seq_one_letter_code
_entity_poly.pdbx_strand_id
1 'polypeptide(L)' 'MKTYYSIYVNDDFWRDFDTEHEAKKYLYEFKKTHHVKTEIIATGGKKSNVSR' A
#
# COMPACT_ATOMS: atom_id res chain seq x y z
N MET A 1 -8.76 5.26 -15.95
CA MET A 1 -7.81 5.42 -14.94
C MET A 1 -7.81 4.30 -14.00
N LYS A 2 -6.66 3.93 -13.53
CA LYS A 2 -6.52 2.83 -12.62
C LYS A 2 -6.14 3.33 -11.26
N THR A 3 -6.62 2.63 -10.26
CA THR A 3 -6.26 2.92 -8.88
C THR A 3 -5.32 1.83 -8.42
N TYR A 4 -4.21 2.25 -7.87
CA TYR A 4 -3.25 1.32 -7.31
C TYR A 4 -3.30 1.43 -5.80
N TYR A 5 -2.95 0.33 -5.16
CA TYR A 5 -2.90 0.31 -3.72
C TYR A 5 -1.47 0.01 -3.32
N SER A 6 -0.79 1.03 -2.85
CA SER A 6 0.63 0.92 -2.53
C SER A 6 0.82 0.62 -1.06
N ILE A 7 1.71 -0.31 -0.78
CA ILE A 7 2.00 -0.67 0.59
C ILE A 7 3.32 -0.04 0.99
N TYR A 8 3.31 0.63 2.12
CA TYR A 8 4.50 1.24 2.66
C TYR A 8 4.85 0.56 3.98
N VAL A 9 6.11 0.28 4.16
CA VAL A 9 6.60 -0.34 5.38
C VAL A 9 7.63 0.59 5.98
N ASN A 10 7.35 1.05 7.20
CA ASN A 10 8.23 2.01 7.87
C ASN A 10 8.48 3.25 7.02
N ASP A 11 7.40 3.70 6.36
CA ASP A 11 7.43 4.91 5.53
C ASP A 11 8.22 4.74 4.24
N ASP A 12 8.59 3.51 3.91
CA ASP A 12 9.27 3.23 2.65
C ASP A 12 8.35 2.45 1.74
N PHE A 13 8.37 2.80 0.46
CA PHE A 13 7.58 2.07 -0.50
C PHE A 13 7.97 0.60 -0.48
N TRP A 14 6.98 -0.27 -0.46
CA TRP A 14 7.24 -1.70 -0.41
C TRP A 14 6.83 -2.36 -1.72
N ARG A 15 5.53 -2.27 -2.03
CA ARG A 15 5.02 -2.81 -3.28
C ARG A 15 3.61 -2.29 -3.49
N ASP A 16 3.10 -2.48 -4.70
CA ASP A 16 1.74 -2.04 -4.96
C ASP A 16 0.93 -3.19 -5.53
N PHE A 17 -0.38 -3.01 -5.52
CA PHE A 17 -1.32 -4.01 -6.01
C PHE A 17 -2.39 -3.31 -6.80
N ASP A 18 -3.04 -4.08 -7.68
CA ASP A 18 -4.10 -3.53 -8.50
C ASP A 18 -5.41 -3.41 -7.74
N THR A 19 -5.62 -4.20 -6.72
CA THR A 19 -6.87 -4.18 -5.97
C THR A 19 -6.61 -4.03 -4.50
N GLU A 20 -7.59 -3.44 -3.82
CA GLU A 20 -7.48 -3.26 -2.39
C GLU A 20 -7.49 -4.60 -1.68
N HIS A 21 -8.29 -5.52 -2.21
CA HIS A 21 -8.39 -6.84 -1.58
C HIS A 21 -7.03 -7.53 -1.51
N GLU A 22 -6.29 -7.47 -2.60
CA GLU A 22 -4.99 -8.11 -2.63
C GLU A 22 -4.00 -7.41 -1.69
N ALA A 23 -4.07 -6.10 -1.65
CA ALA A 23 -3.17 -5.36 -0.78
C ALA A 23 -3.45 -5.69 0.68
N LYS A 24 -4.72 -5.75 1.05
CA LYS A 24 -5.06 -6.05 2.43
C LYS A 24 -4.70 -7.48 2.79
N LYS A 25 -4.91 -8.39 1.87
CA LYS A 25 -4.58 -9.78 2.12
C LYS A 25 -3.08 -9.93 2.34
N TYR A 26 -2.31 -9.26 1.52
CA TYR A 26 -0.86 -9.31 1.64
C TYR A 26 -0.43 -8.77 3.00
N LEU A 27 -0.98 -7.63 3.39
CA LEU A 27 -0.61 -7.03 4.67
C LEU A 27 -1.00 -7.91 5.84
N TYR A 28 -2.15 -8.54 5.73
CA TYR A 28 -2.60 -9.40 6.79
C TYR A 28 -1.58 -10.51 7.05
N GLU A 29 -1.10 -11.13 5.99
CA GLU A 29 -0.10 -12.19 6.12
C GLU A 29 1.25 -11.62 6.56
N PHE A 30 1.59 -10.48 6.01
CA PHE A 30 2.86 -9.86 6.34
C PHE A 30 2.95 -9.52 7.82
N LYS A 31 1.87 -8.99 8.37
CA LYS A 31 1.88 -8.58 9.77
C LYS A 31 1.94 -9.74 10.74
N LYS A 32 1.64 -10.92 10.27
CA LYS A 32 1.71 -12.08 11.15
C LYS A 32 3.14 -12.38 11.56
N THR A 33 4.08 -12.05 10.69
CA THR A 33 5.47 -12.35 10.96
C THR A 33 6.34 -11.13 11.12
N HIS A 34 5.79 -9.96 10.76
CA HIS A 34 6.56 -8.72 10.84
C HIS A 34 5.79 -7.70 11.64
N HIS A 35 6.36 -7.30 12.74
CA HIS A 35 5.70 -6.30 13.59
C HIS A 35 6.29 -4.94 13.31
N VAL A 36 5.92 -4.40 12.16
CA VAL A 36 6.42 -3.10 11.75
C VAL A 36 5.26 -2.25 11.29
N LYS A 37 5.52 -0.98 11.13
CA LYS A 37 4.51 -0.05 10.70
C LYS A 37 4.22 -0.27 9.22
N THR A 38 2.95 -0.43 8.89
CA THR A 38 2.56 -0.62 7.50
C THR A 38 1.38 0.28 7.18
N GLU A 39 1.27 0.64 5.91
CA GLU A 39 0.18 1.48 5.43
C GLU A 39 -0.21 1.09 4.04
N ILE A 40 -1.47 1.33 3.69
CA ILE A 40 -1.94 1.15 2.33
C ILE A 40 -2.41 2.50 1.86
N ILE A 41 -1.87 2.96 0.76
CA ILE A 41 -2.25 4.24 0.19
C ILE A 41 -2.87 4.01 -1.17
N ALA A 42 -4.10 4.45 -1.34
CA ALA A 42 -4.78 4.31 -2.62
C ALA A 42 -4.37 5.47 -3.50
N THR A 43 -3.80 5.15 -4.63
CA THR A 43 -3.37 6.16 -5.58
C THR A 43 -4.25 6.06 -6.80
N GLY A 44 -5.07 7.06 -6.99
CA GLY A 44 -6.04 6.99 -8.07
C GLY A 44 -5.59 7.67 -9.31
N GLY A 45 -4.74 7.07 -10.01
CA GLY A 45 -4.40 7.64 -11.28
C GLY A 45 -3.72 8.98 -11.26
N LYS A 46 -3.81 9.75 -10.20
CA LYS A 46 -3.14 11.00 -10.16
C LYS A 46 -2.40 11.04 -8.93
N LYS A 47 -1.54 11.38 -8.85
CA LYS A 47 -0.81 11.35 -7.79
C LYS A 47 -0.81 12.26 -7.00
N SER A 48 -1.00 12.56 -6.49
CA SER A 48 -1.20 13.42 -5.74
C SER A 48 -0.38 13.86 -4.92
N ASN A 49 -0.05 13.67 -4.83
CA ASN A 49 0.44 14.02 -4.18
C ASN A 49 0.86 14.59 -3.72
N VAL A 50 1.13 14.60 -3.61
CA VAL A 50 1.51 15.00 -3.22
C VAL A 50 1.75 15.73 -2.88
N SER A 51 1.98 15.99 -2.81
CA SER A 51 2.21 16.64 -2.41
C SER A 51 2.28 17.19 -1.87
N ARG A 52 2.45 17.27 -1.56
CA ARG A 52 2.56 17.69 -0.93
C ARG A 52 2.73 18.15 -0.79
#